data_0f112b41a67a3bf7ba06ec1349a80cd3
#
_entry.id   0f112b41a67a3bf7ba06ec1349a80cd3
#
_cell.length_a   1.000
_cell.length_b   1.000
_cell.length_c   1.000
_cell.angle_alpha   90.00
_cell.angle_beta   90.00
_cell.angle_gamma   90.00
#
_symmetry.space_group_name_H-M   'P 1'
#
loop_
_entity.id
_entity.type
_entity.pdbx_description
1 polymer ?
#
loop_
_entity_poly.entity_id
_entity_poly.type
_entity_poly.pdbx_seq_one_letter_code
_entity_poly.pdbx_strand_id
1 'polypeptide(L)'
;MEVLNIHERELDADPMRIGALIDSLASKEDGLWPKHVWPRMDFDRPLGVGAKGGHGPIRYFVQEYTPGKSIRFRFTGPKGFDGYHGYEIVSSPQQPVILRHTLKMSTYGSGILSWPLVYRPMHDALMEDSLATAQVSLGLHPTIQPWSQWVRILRWVISRGKGRPQTTPSNAFNSDDQKQRAG
;
A
#
# COMPACT_ATOMS: atom_id res chain seq x y z
N MET A 1 16.52 9.52 -13.43
CA MET A 1 15.93 10.51 -12.47
C MET A 1 15.83 9.85 -11.12
N GLU A 2 16.36 10.48 -10.09
CA GLU A 2 16.20 9.99 -8.72
C GLU A 2 14.82 10.34 -8.18
N VAL A 3 14.24 9.40 -7.45
CA VAL A 3 12.91 9.51 -6.85
C VAL A 3 13.02 9.12 -5.38
N LEU A 4 12.50 9.99 -4.52
CA LEU A 4 12.19 9.72 -3.13
C LEU A 4 10.74 10.13 -2.90
N ASN A 5 9.91 9.20 -2.43
CA ASN A 5 8.51 9.44 -2.12
C ASN A 5 8.19 8.81 -0.77
N ILE A 6 7.71 9.61 0.17
CA ILE A 6 7.46 9.21 1.55
C ILE A 6 6.02 9.57 1.90
N HIS A 7 5.30 8.61 2.48
CA HIS A 7 3.98 8.77 3.07
C HIS A 7 4.01 8.32 4.52
N GLU A 8 3.43 9.11 5.41
CA GLU A 8 3.47 8.89 6.84
C GLU A 8 2.10 9.09 7.47
N ARG A 9 1.86 8.34 8.54
CA ARG A 9 0.67 8.51 9.37
C ARG A 9 1.03 8.27 10.84
N GLU A 10 0.74 9.25 11.67
CA GLU A 10 0.75 9.07 13.11
C GLU A 10 -0.44 8.19 13.50
N LEU A 11 -0.17 7.17 14.31
CA LEU A 11 -1.17 6.20 14.76
C LEU A 11 -1.14 6.11 16.28
N ASP A 12 -2.25 6.50 16.90
CA ASP A 12 -2.44 6.37 18.35
C ASP A 12 -2.85 4.93 18.68
N ALA A 13 -1.87 4.03 18.58
CA ALA A 13 -2.04 2.60 18.84
C ALA A 13 -0.73 1.96 19.29
N ASP A 14 -0.85 0.78 19.91
CA ASP A 14 0.30 -0.01 20.32
C ASP A 14 1.20 -0.36 19.10
N PRO A 15 2.53 -0.12 19.18
CA PRO A 15 3.46 -0.47 18.12
C PRO A 15 3.37 -1.92 17.65
N MET A 16 3.06 -2.87 18.54
CA MET A 16 2.89 -4.27 18.17
C MET A 16 1.65 -4.46 17.28
N ARG A 17 0.56 -3.76 17.55
CA ARG A 17 -0.64 -3.81 16.70
C ARG A 17 -0.39 -3.19 15.34
N ILE A 18 0.37 -2.10 15.28
CA ILE A 18 0.77 -1.47 14.00
C ILE A 18 1.68 -2.42 13.22
N GLY A 19 2.65 -3.06 13.89
CA GLY A 19 3.54 -4.04 13.28
C GLY A 19 2.81 -5.24 12.70
N ALA A 20 1.79 -5.73 13.39
CA ALA A 20 0.95 -6.82 12.91
C ALA A 20 0.24 -6.49 11.59
N LEU A 21 -0.02 -5.21 11.28
CA LEU A 21 -0.55 -4.79 9.98
C LEU A 21 0.48 -5.03 8.86
N ILE A 22 1.77 -4.73 9.10
CA ILE A 22 2.84 -5.02 8.14
C ILE A 22 2.93 -6.52 7.89
N ASP A 23 2.86 -7.32 8.96
CA ASP A 23 2.94 -8.78 8.89
C ASP A 23 1.72 -9.40 8.19
N SER A 24 0.58 -8.73 8.19
CA SER A 24 -0.65 -9.18 7.54
C SER A 24 -0.68 -9.00 6.02
N LEU A 25 0.27 -8.24 5.45
CA LEU A 25 0.29 -7.94 4.01
C LEU A 25 0.15 -9.20 3.15
N ALA A 26 -0.69 -9.09 2.11
CA ALA A 26 -1.02 -10.16 1.17
C ALA A 26 -1.72 -11.39 1.76
N SER A 27 -2.03 -11.41 3.05
CA SER A 27 -2.82 -12.47 3.69
C SER A 27 -4.32 -12.29 3.42
N LYS A 28 -5.13 -13.24 3.91
CA LYS A 28 -6.59 -13.11 3.89
C LYS A 28 -7.05 -11.97 4.83
N GLU A 29 -6.39 -11.85 5.96
CA GLU A 29 -6.64 -10.87 7.03
C GLU A 29 -5.83 -9.58 6.84
N ASP A 30 -5.33 -9.31 5.62
CA ASP A 30 -4.57 -8.10 5.31
C ASP A 30 -5.35 -6.84 5.71
N GLY A 31 -4.87 -6.18 6.76
CA GLY A 31 -5.44 -4.97 7.35
C GLY A 31 -4.70 -3.68 6.95
N LEU A 32 -3.71 -3.79 6.06
CA LEU A 32 -2.91 -2.64 5.60
C LEU A 32 -3.16 -2.31 4.13
N TRP A 33 -3.25 -3.32 3.27
CA TRP A 33 -3.43 -3.10 1.84
C TRP A 33 -4.91 -2.84 1.49
N PRO A 34 -5.26 -1.77 0.76
CA PRO A 34 -6.64 -1.42 0.44
C PRO A 34 -7.21 -2.28 -0.72
N LYS A 35 -7.22 -3.61 -0.52
CA LYS A 35 -7.58 -4.64 -1.51
C LYS A 35 -9.01 -4.53 -2.05
N HIS A 36 -9.88 -3.79 -1.36
CA HIS A 36 -11.26 -3.57 -1.78
C HIS A 36 -11.38 -2.58 -2.94
N VAL A 37 -10.41 -1.67 -3.11
CA VAL A 37 -10.40 -0.66 -4.19
C VAL A 37 -9.18 -0.75 -5.11
N TRP A 38 -8.07 -1.34 -4.65
CA TRP A 38 -6.84 -1.50 -5.42
C TRP A 38 -6.57 -2.97 -5.79
N PRO A 39 -5.78 -3.26 -6.84
CA PRO A 39 -5.35 -4.61 -7.13
C PRO A 39 -4.67 -5.24 -5.91
N ARG A 40 -5.02 -6.48 -5.62
CA ARG A 40 -4.41 -7.21 -4.50
C ARG A 40 -2.91 -7.30 -4.65
N MET A 41 -2.23 -7.34 -3.52
CA MET A 41 -0.84 -7.75 -3.41
C MET A 41 -0.83 -9.28 -3.29
N ASP A 42 -0.09 -9.96 -4.16
CA ASP A 42 0.02 -11.42 -4.16
C ASP A 42 1.50 -11.83 -4.26
N PHE A 43 1.86 -12.94 -3.57
CA PHE A 43 3.19 -13.53 -3.59
C PHE A 43 3.15 -15.01 -3.94
N ASP A 44 4.26 -15.54 -4.45
CA ASP A 44 4.47 -16.94 -4.80
C ASP A 44 4.50 -17.89 -3.57
N ARG A 45 4.69 -17.33 -2.38
CA ARG A 45 4.81 -18.03 -1.10
C ARG A 45 4.43 -17.11 0.06
N PRO A 46 4.29 -17.62 1.30
CA PRO A 46 4.09 -16.78 2.47
C PRO A 46 5.09 -15.64 2.57
N LEU A 47 4.67 -14.52 3.15
CA LEU A 47 5.46 -13.32 3.30
C LEU A 47 6.79 -13.64 4.01
N GLY A 48 7.89 -13.29 3.38
CA GLY A 48 9.23 -13.56 3.90
C GLY A 48 10.30 -13.18 2.86
N VAL A 49 11.54 -13.06 3.30
CA VAL A 49 12.65 -12.68 2.41
C VAL A 49 12.74 -13.65 1.21
N GLY A 50 12.84 -13.08 0.02
CA GLY A 50 12.87 -13.82 -1.24
C GLY A 50 11.51 -14.17 -1.85
N ALA A 51 10.38 -13.94 -1.15
CA ALA A 51 9.05 -14.09 -1.74
C ALA A 51 8.88 -13.12 -2.92
N LYS A 52 8.45 -13.63 -4.08
CA LYS A 52 8.28 -12.86 -5.32
C LYS A 52 6.80 -12.60 -5.59
N GLY A 53 6.48 -11.37 -5.95
CA GLY A 53 5.09 -11.00 -6.15
C GLY A 53 4.90 -9.65 -6.79
N GLY A 54 3.81 -9.00 -6.40
CA GLY A 54 3.47 -7.67 -6.90
C GLY A 54 2.00 -7.34 -6.75
N HIS A 55 1.62 -6.22 -7.36
CA HIS A 55 0.22 -5.79 -7.49
C HIS A 55 0.03 -5.08 -8.84
N GLY A 56 -1.10 -5.30 -9.48
CA GLY A 56 -1.33 -4.74 -10.83
C GLY A 56 -0.14 -5.01 -11.76
N PRO A 57 0.47 -3.97 -12.39
CA PRO A 57 1.63 -4.14 -13.27
C PRO A 57 2.98 -4.15 -12.52
N ILE A 58 3.01 -3.85 -11.24
CA ILE A 58 4.24 -3.72 -10.45
C ILE A 58 4.72 -5.09 -9.98
N ARG A 59 6.01 -5.36 -10.12
CA ARG A 59 6.66 -6.62 -9.71
C ARG A 59 7.84 -6.32 -8.81
N TYR A 60 7.98 -7.14 -7.77
CA TYR A 60 9.04 -7.02 -6.77
C TYR A 60 9.24 -8.34 -6.02
N PHE A 61 10.28 -8.39 -5.21
CA PHE A 61 10.47 -9.45 -4.21
C PHE A 61 10.76 -8.82 -2.84
N VAL A 62 10.49 -9.57 -1.80
CA VAL A 62 10.84 -9.17 -0.43
C VAL A 62 12.36 -9.22 -0.26
N GLN A 63 12.98 -8.06 -0.14
CA GLN A 63 14.42 -7.91 0.04
C GLN A 63 14.82 -8.02 1.50
N GLU A 64 14.05 -7.37 2.38
CA GLU A 64 14.28 -7.34 3.83
C GLU A 64 12.93 -7.45 4.53
N TYR A 65 12.92 -8.15 5.66
CA TYR A 65 11.72 -8.29 6.48
C TYR A 65 12.12 -8.50 7.93
N THR A 66 11.63 -7.60 8.78
CA THR A 66 11.70 -7.69 10.23
C THR A 66 10.28 -7.74 10.77
N PRO A 67 9.78 -8.93 11.17
CA PRO A 67 8.42 -9.09 11.66
C PRO A 67 8.06 -8.06 12.73
N GLY A 68 6.87 -7.48 12.62
CA GLY A 68 6.38 -6.47 13.54
C GLY A 68 7.05 -5.10 13.43
N LYS A 69 7.97 -4.88 12.49
CA LYS A 69 8.73 -3.62 12.39
C LYS A 69 8.81 -3.05 10.99
N SER A 70 9.24 -3.83 10.02
CA SER A 70 9.49 -3.31 8.67
C SER A 70 9.52 -4.38 7.60
N ILE A 71 9.17 -3.99 6.38
CA ILE A 71 9.34 -4.79 5.18
C ILE A 71 9.83 -3.92 4.04
N ARG A 72 10.76 -4.44 3.23
CA ARG A 72 11.28 -3.78 2.04
C ARG A 72 11.15 -4.68 0.83
N PHE A 73 10.62 -4.12 -0.25
CA PHE A 73 10.42 -4.78 -1.52
C PHE A 73 11.35 -4.17 -2.57
N ARG A 74 12.14 -4.99 -3.25
CA ARG A 74 13.02 -4.60 -4.37
C ARG A 74 12.25 -4.74 -5.68
N PHE A 75 12.18 -3.68 -6.48
CA PHE A 75 11.54 -3.72 -7.79
C PHE A 75 12.23 -4.69 -8.75
N THR A 76 11.41 -5.43 -9.50
CA THR A 76 11.79 -6.25 -10.66
C THR A 76 11.01 -5.87 -11.91
N GLY A 77 10.04 -5.01 -11.78
CA GLY A 77 9.23 -4.45 -12.85
C GLY A 77 8.31 -3.34 -12.35
N PRO A 78 7.92 -2.41 -13.22
CA PRO A 78 8.18 -2.36 -14.67
C PRO A 78 9.64 -2.01 -15.04
N LYS A 79 10.01 -2.28 -16.29
CA LYS A 79 11.32 -1.87 -16.81
C LYS A 79 11.49 -0.36 -16.69
N GLY A 80 12.65 0.07 -16.21
CA GLY A 80 12.94 1.48 -15.97
C GLY A 80 12.77 1.92 -14.53
N PHE A 81 12.40 1.00 -13.60
CA PHE A 81 12.37 1.22 -12.17
C PHE A 81 13.48 0.42 -11.50
N ASP A 82 14.38 1.09 -10.81
CA ASP A 82 15.49 0.47 -10.09
C ASP A 82 15.58 1.03 -8.68
N GLY A 83 15.12 0.29 -7.71
CA GLY A 83 15.08 0.71 -6.32
C GLY A 83 14.19 -0.18 -5.46
N TYR A 84 13.65 0.39 -4.40
CA TYR A 84 12.82 -0.32 -3.44
C TYR A 84 11.67 0.54 -2.94
N HIS A 85 10.70 -0.11 -2.35
CA HIS A 85 9.68 0.51 -1.52
C HIS A 85 9.40 -0.38 -0.30
N GLY A 86 8.72 0.15 0.71
CA GLY A 86 8.40 -0.65 1.87
C GLY A 86 7.75 0.12 2.99
N TYR A 87 7.33 -0.60 4.02
CA TYR A 87 6.76 -0.05 5.23
C TYR A 87 7.71 -0.21 6.41
N GLU A 88 7.68 0.76 7.30
CA GLU A 88 8.40 0.72 8.57
C GLU A 88 7.61 1.42 9.68
N ILE A 89 7.85 0.98 10.91
CA ILE A 89 7.38 1.68 12.11
C ILE A 89 8.52 2.57 12.59
N VAL A 90 8.23 3.86 12.70
CA VAL A 90 9.13 4.82 13.34
C VAL A 90 8.54 5.15 14.71
N SER A 91 9.25 4.79 15.76
CA SER A 91 8.82 5.04 17.14
C SER A 91 9.96 5.63 17.95
N SER A 92 9.62 6.55 18.85
CA SER A 92 10.50 7.12 19.85
C SER A 92 9.74 7.19 21.18
N PRO A 93 10.42 7.06 22.32
CA PRO A 93 9.75 7.05 23.64
C PRO A 93 8.88 8.27 23.95
N GLN A 94 9.07 9.38 23.22
CA GLN A 94 8.43 10.68 23.47
C GLN A 94 7.61 11.19 22.28
N GLN A 95 7.42 10.36 21.25
CA GLN A 95 6.71 10.76 20.03
C GLN A 95 5.65 9.72 19.68
N PRO A 96 4.57 10.14 18.99
CA PRO A 96 3.59 9.19 18.48
C PRO A 96 4.26 8.20 17.53
N VAL A 97 3.70 7.00 17.46
CA VAL A 97 4.15 5.96 16.53
C VAL A 97 3.75 6.33 15.12
N ILE A 98 4.70 6.31 14.19
CA ILE A 98 4.48 6.62 12.79
C ILE A 98 4.58 5.35 11.97
N LEU A 99 3.55 5.05 11.19
CA LEU A 99 3.63 4.10 10.08
C LEU A 99 4.07 4.87 8.84
N ARG A 100 5.24 4.51 8.31
CA ARG A 100 5.86 5.16 7.15
C ARG A 100 5.93 4.18 5.98
N HIS A 101 5.55 4.65 4.80
CA HIS A 101 5.90 4.02 3.53
C HIS A 101 6.95 4.86 2.83
N THR A 102 8.07 4.23 2.45
CA THR A 102 9.15 4.86 1.69
C THR A 102 9.29 4.18 0.33
N LEU A 103 9.33 4.95 -0.74
CA LEU A 103 9.77 4.53 -2.07
C LEU A 103 11.01 5.32 -2.45
N LYS A 104 12.11 4.61 -2.75
CA LYS A 104 13.36 5.19 -3.22
C LYS A 104 13.84 4.42 -4.43
N MET A 105 13.99 5.10 -5.55
CA MET A 105 14.42 4.46 -6.80
C MET A 105 15.05 5.46 -7.77
N SER A 106 15.80 4.92 -8.74
CA SER A 106 16.18 5.61 -9.96
C SER A 106 15.25 5.19 -11.09
N THR A 107 14.79 6.16 -11.90
CA THR A 107 14.04 5.85 -13.12
C THR A 107 14.85 6.15 -14.36
N TYR A 108 14.73 5.28 -15.38
CA TYR A 108 15.40 5.41 -16.67
C TYR A 108 14.49 4.97 -17.83
N GLY A 109 14.87 5.32 -19.05
CA GLY A 109 14.06 5.02 -20.23
C GLY A 109 12.64 5.59 -20.13
N SER A 110 11.65 4.76 -20.43
CA SER A 110 10.24 5.15 -20.31
C SER A 110 9.79 5.46 -18.87
N GLY A 111 10.53 5.00 -17.85
CA GLY A 111 10.28 5.28 -16.45
C GLY A 111 10.35 6.77 -16.10
N ILE A 112 11.19 7.53 -16.80
CA ILE A 112 11.35 8.98 -16.57
C ILE A 112 10.04 9.73 -16.77
N LEU A 113 9.25 9.36 -17.80
CA LEU A 113 7.97 10.01 -18.11
C LEU A 113 6.81 9.30 -17.42
N SER A 114 6.82 7.97 -17.39
CA SER A 114 5.70 7.21 -16.83
C SER A 114 5.57 7.37 -15.32
N TRP A 115 6.69 7.57 -14.60
CA TRP A 115 6.63 7.81 -13.17
C TRP A 115 5.82 9.07 -12.82
N PRO A 116 6.18 10.28 -13.22
CA PRO A 116 5.45 11.48 -12.81
C PRO A 116 4.02 11.55 -13.37
N LEU A 117 3.77 10.98 -14.55
CA LEU A 117 2.48 11.12 -15.22
C LEU A 117 1.47 10.03 -14.81
N VAL A 118 1.94 8.83 -14.51
CA VAL A 118 1.06 7.67 -14.28
C VAL A 118 1.31 7.07 -12.90
N TYR A 119 2.52 6.61 -12.63
CA TYR A 119 2.78 5.80 -11.44
C TYR A 119 2.75 6.61 -10.15
N ARG A 120 3.34 7.80 -10.12
CA ARG A 120 3.36 8.64 -8.92
C ARG A 120 1.95 9.02 -8.45
N PRO A 121 1.05 9.61 -9.26
CA PRO A 121 -0.28 9.96 -8.79
C PRO A 121 -1.10 8.73 -8.35
N MET A 122 -0.91 7.58 -9.01
CA MET A 122 -1.55 6.33 -8.61
C MET A 122 -0.96 5.78 -7.29
N HIS A 123 0.36 5.84 -7.13
CA HIS A 123 1.06 5.43 -5.93
C HIS A 123 0.68 6.30 -4.73
N ASP A 124 0.67 7.62 -4.89
CA ASP A 124 0.31 8.55 -3.81
C ASP A 124 -1.12 8.25 -3.33
N ALA A 125 -2.08 8.08 -4.23
CA ALA A 125 -3.45 7.73 -3.89
C ALA A 125 -3.57 6.35 -3.21
N LEU A 126 -2.83 5.35 -3.68
CA LEU A 126 -2.79 4.02 -3.08
C LEU A 126 -2.22 4.07 -1.66
N MET A 127 -1.15 4.83 -1.42
CA MET A 127 -0.52 4.93 -0.11
C MET A 127 -1.42 5.65 0.89
N GLU A 128 -2.11 6.71 0.50
CA GLU A 128 -3.09 7.38 1.36
C GLU A 128 -4.26 6.45 1.72
N ASP A 129 -4.78 5.68 0.77
CA ASP A 129 -5.82 4.67 1.03
C ASP A 129 -5.30 3.53 1.93
N SER A 130 -4.02 3.13 1.79
CA SER A 130 -3.38 2.14 2.66
C SER A 130 -3.27 2.64 4.11
N LEU A 131 -2.80 3.87 4.30
CA LEU A 131 -2.69 4.47 5.63
C LEU A 131 -4.06 4.68 6.29
N ALA A 132 -5.09 5.03 5.50
CA ALA A 132 -6.47 5.09 5.98
C ALA A 132 -7.02 3.70 6.36
N THR A 133 -6.66 2.65 5.60
CA THR A 133 -7.02 1.26 5.91
C THR A 133 -6.37 0.81 7.22
N ALA A 134 -5.10 1.17 7.45
CA ALA A 134 -4.42 0.92 8.71
C ALA A 134 -5.15 1.57 9.90
N GLN A 135 -5.59 2.83 9.77
CA GLN A 135 -6.35 3.53 10.81
C GLN A 135 -7.63 2.75 11.16
N VAL A 136 -8.41 2.33 10.15
CA VAL A 136 -9.64 1.56 10.38
C VAL A 136 -9.36 0.22 11.05
N SER A 137 -8.33 -0.50 10.61
CA SER A 137 -7.94 -1.80 11.20
C SER A 137 -7.51 -1.69 12.66
N LEU A 138 -7.05 -0.52 13.08
CA LEU A 138 -6.70 -0.21 14.46
C LEU A 138 -7.89 0.33 15.28
N GLY A 139 -9.05 0.55 14.67
CA GLY A 139 -10.23 1.15 15.32
C GLY A 139 -10.15 2.68 15.42
N LEU A 140 -9.27 3.32 14.64
CA LEU A 140 -9.10 4.77 14.59
C LEU A 140 -9.98 5.40 13.50
N HIS A 141 -10.24 6.69 13.62
CA HIS A 141 -10.92 7.45 12.56
C HIS A 141 -9.99 7.63 11.35
N PRO A 142 -10.41 7.19 10.15
CA PRO A 142 -9.57 7.29 8.96
C PRO A 142 -9.49 8.72 8.44
N THR A 143 -8.29 9.16 8.08
CA THR A 143 -8.07 10.38 7.31
C THR A 143 -8.12 10.04 5.83
N ILE A 144 -9.20 10.41 5.16
CA ILE A 144 -9.45 10.10 3.75
C ILE A 144 -8.93 11.24 2.86
N GLN A 145 -8.06 10.91 1.92
CA GLN A 145 -7.60 11.80 0.86
C GLN A 145 -8.39 11.51 -0.43
N PRO A 146 -9.25 12.42 -0.91
CA PRO A 146 -10.01 12.19 -2.13
C PRO A 146 -9.10 12.03 -3.35
N TRP A 147 -9.38 11.03 -4.19
CA TRP A 147 -8.64 10.87 -5.43
C TRP A 147 -8.82 12.07 -6.35
N SER A 148 -7.71 12.57 -6.89
CA SER A 148 -7.75 13.62 -7.91
C SER A 148 -8.51 13.14 -9.17
N GLN A 149 -8.99 14.07 -9.97
CA GLN A 149 -9.64 13.73 -11.25
C GLN A 149 -8.69 12.92 -12.16
N TRP A 150 -7.40 13.24 -12.15
CA TRP A 150 -6.40 12.52 -12.92
C TRP A 150 -6.26 11.06 -12.48
N VAL A 151 -6.19 10.79 -11.18
CA VAL A 151 -6.19 9.43 -10.63
C VAL A 151 -7.45 8.67 -11.03
N ARG A 152 -8.62 9.31 -10.99
CA ARG A 152 -9.88 8.69 -11.41
C ARG A 152 -9.88 8.32 -12.90
N ILE A 153 -9.34 9.19 -13.77
CA ILE A 153 -9.19 8.93 -15.21
C ILE A 153 -8.21 7.77 -15.43
N LEU A 154 -7.02 7.79 -14.81
CA LEU A 154 -6.03 6.74 -14.93
C LEU A 154 -6.59 5.39 -14.52
N ARG A 155 -7.29 5.33 -13.39
CA ARG A 155 -7.92 4.11 -12.90
C ARG A 155 -9.00 3.61 -13.87
N TRP A 156 -9.83 4.49 -14.40
CA TRP A 156 -10.84 4.13 -15.38
C TRP A 156 -10.22 3.54 -16.65
N VAL A 157 -9.19 4.16 -17.19
CA VAL A 157 -8.47 3.69 -18.39
C VAL A 157 -7.82 2.32 -18.12
N ILE A 158 -7.04 2.19 -17.02
CA ILE A 158 -6.29 0.97 -16.68
C ILE A 158 -7.25 -0.20 -16.39
N SER A 159 -8.37 0.06 -15.72
CA SER A 159 -9.38 -0.95 -15.40
C SER A 159 -10.37 -1.21 -16.54
N ARG A 160 -10.23 -0.53 -17.69
CA ARG A 160 -11.19 -0.58 -18.81
C ARG A 160 -12.63 -0.29 -18.37
N GLY A 161 -12.81 0.71 -17.53
CA GLY A 161 -14.11 1.11 -16.98
C GLY A 161 -14.64 0.22 -15.84
N LYS A 162 -13.91 -0.82 -15.43
CA LYS A 162 -14.32 -1.77 -14.36
C LYS A 162 -13.76 -1.40 -12.97
N GLY A 163 -13.09 -0.26 -12.84
CA GLY A 163 -12.49 0.20 -11.58
C GLY A 163 -13.56 0.50 -10.53
N ARG A 164 -13.32 0.03 -9.31
CA ARG A 164 -14.18 0.37 -8.18
C ARG A 164 -13.98 1.84 -7.78
N PRO A 165 -15.05 2.56 -7.41
CA PRO A 165 -14.92 3.91 -6.88
C PRO A 165 -14.16 3.88 -5.54
N GLN A 166 -13.62 5.01 -5.14
CA GLN A 166 -13.07 5.17 -3.79
C GLN A 166 -14.21 5.00 -2.79
N THR A 167 -14.04 4.07 -1.86
CA THR A 167 -14.94 3.87 -0.73
C THR A 167 -14.16 4.05 0.56
N THR A 168 -14.81 4.59 1.58
CA THR A 168 -14.23 4.64 2.93
C THR A 168 -13.99 3.21 3.41
N PRO A 169 -12.81 2.89 3.97
CA PRO A 169 -12.51 1.55 4.47
C PRO A 169 -13.56 1.00 5.46
N SER A 170 -14.16 1.86 6.29
CA SER A 170 -15.22 1.49 7.23
C SER A 170 -16.45 0.85 6.56
N ASN A 171 -16.78 1.24 5.34
CA ASN A 171 -17.92 0.68 4.61
C ASN A 171 -17.61 -0.69 4.00
N ALA A 172 -16.33 -1.01 3.80
CA ALA A 172 -15.89 -2.29 3.22
C ALA A 172 -15.98 -3.43 4.24
N PHE A 173 -15.64 -3.19 5.51
CA PHE A 173 -15.73 -4.21 6.57
C PHE A 173 -17.18 -4.61 6.89
N ASN A 174 -18.13 -3.66 6.85
CA ASN A 174 -19.54 -3.94 7.12
C ASN A 174 -20.23 -4.72 5.98
N SER A 175 -19.76 -4.60 4.74
CA SER A 175 -20.39 -5.30 3.60
C SER A 175 -20.01 -6.77 3.51
N ASP A 176 -18.82 -7.14 3.98
CA ASP A 176 -18.37 -8.55 3.98
C ASP A 176 -18.98 -9.33 5.16
N ASP A 177 -19.18 -8.71 6.32
CA ASP A 177 -19.88 -9.30 7.48
C ASP A 177 -21.37 -9.56 7.19
N GLN A 178 -22.04 -8.69 6.43
CA GLN A 178 -23.43 -8.90 6.03
C GLN A 178 -23.59 -10.04 5.03
N LYS A 179 -22.63 -10.26 4.14
CA LYS A 179 -22.67 -11.39 3.20
C LYS A 179 -22.38 -12.73 3.87
N GLN A 180 -21.58 -12.78 4.93
CA GLN A 180 -21.33 -14.01 5.70
C GLN A 180 -22.48 -14.40 6.63
N ARG A 181 -23.34 -13.46 7.04
CA ARG A 181 -24.52 -13.75 7.88
C ARG A 181 -25.78 -14.09 7.08
N ALA A 182 -25.75 -13.94 5.76
CA ALA A 182 -26.88 -14.20 4.86
C ALA A 182 -26.70 -15.49 4.00
N GLY A 183 -25.66 -16.27 4.23
CA GLY A 183 -25.39 -17.57 3.61
C GLY A 183 -25.23 -18.66 4.65
#